data_ccdf8ca9e428f6fcbad6e3d8addc75ab
#
_entry.id   ccdf8ca9e428f6fcbad6e3d8addc75ab
#
_cell.length_a   1.000
_cell.length_b   1.000
_cell.length_c   1.000
_cell.angle_alpha   90.00
_cell.angle_beta   90.00
_cell.angle_gamma   90.00
#
_symmetry.space_group_name_H-M   'P 1'
#
loop_
_entity.id
_entity.type
_entity.pdbx_description
1 polymer ?
#
loop_
_entity_poly.entity_id
_entity_poly.type
_entity_poly.pdbx_seq_one_letter_code
_entity_poly.pdbx_strand_id
1 'polypeptide(L)'
;MTLAQMHRRHFLELGFKGLAAIGAASACARKASPASSFLARQIRFEDRQKTSCVNFVLNNGTTPDKPLIDSTLGGVALLDFDNDGFLDIFFTNGARIPTLEKDDPVFYNRLYKNNRDGTFTDVTERAGLQGEGYSMGVAAADFDNDGWTDLYVTGVNRNILYRNNGDGTFTDVTEHAAVSGVDENGRKLWSVGAAWLDYNNDGLLDLFVTNYLDWSFGTSKVCGDEGKRLSCSPSLYSGLTNLLYRNNGDGTFTDVSRLTGIAEHIGKGMSVAVADFDDDGFMDIFVANDQARNFLFKNVEGRRFTEIGVEAGVAYSDDGLPLSGMGVDFRDLNDDGRPDLIVTALGGETFPLYLNSGHGLFESATYSSGLGFQTLRMSGWGVGAYDFDNDGHKDLFTANSHVSENADLYGRDHYRQSNALFRNLGNGRFKNVTSQAGSALQSAAAHRGCAFGDLNNDGRIDVIVSAIGEPAKVLHNVGSPENHWILIQLQGIKSNRDGIGAKIKITSESGQVQHNHVATAVGYASASDKRVHFGLGAARRIREIEIRWPSGHTQTLRDIAADQILLVKEK
;
A
#
# COMPACT_ATOMS: atom_id res chain seq x y z
N MET A 1 15.95 -25.84 52.75
CA MET A 1 16.53 -27.21 52.73
C MET A 1 16.99 -27.42 51.30
N THR A 2 18.25 -27.10 50.98
CA THR A 2 19.45 -28.00 50.96
C THR A 2 19.36 -29.03 49.84
N LEU A 3 20.25 -29.24 48.93
CA LEU A 3 21.71 -29.12 48.74
C LEU A 3 21.94 -29.34 47.24
N ALA A 4 22.88 -28.91 46.56
CA ALA A 4 24.29 -28.56 46.59
C ALA A 4 24.79 -28.87 45.16
N GLN A 5 25.42 -28.03 44.46
CA GLN A 5 26.84 -27.67 44.30
C GLN A 5 27.83 -28.84 44.13
N MET A 6 28.77 -28.61 43.24
CA MET A 6 30.11 -29.22 43.02
C MET A 6 30.14 -30.30 41.92
N HIS A 7 31.12 -30.36 40.97
CA HIS A 7 32.52 -29.86 40.93
C HIS A 7 32.98 -29.72 39.46
N ARG A 8 33.70 -28.87 39.19
CA ARG A 8 34.98 -28.39 38.67
C ARG A 8 36.09 -29.46 38.45
N ARG A 9 36.79 -29.26 37.33
CA ARG A 9 38.27 -29.28 37.11
C ARG A 9 38.95 -30.53 36.56
N HIS A 10 39.73 -30.21 35.51
CA HIS A 10 41.11 -30.58 35.12
C HIS A 10 41.33 -31.89 34.36
N PHE A 11 41.98 -31.77 33.21
CA PHE A 11 43.40 -32.15 33.09
C PHE A 11 44.05 -31.53 31.84
N LEU A 12 45.25 -31.06 32.08
CA LEU A 12 46.26 -30.42 31.27
C LEU A 12 47.15 -31.44 30.49
N GLU A 13 47.66 -30.95 29.34
CA GLU A 13 49.03 -31.09 28.81
C GLU A 13 49.72 -32.45 28.66
N LEU A 14 50.32 -32.57 27.48
CA LEU A 14 51.66 -33.09 27.11
C LEU A 14 51.62 -33.45 25.63
N GLY A 15 52.53 -33.06 24.71
CA GLY A 15 53.89 -32.61 24.79
C GLY A 15 54.51 -32.75 23.38
N PHE A 16 55.45 -31.90 23.09
CA PHE A 16 56.25 -31.66 21.88
C PHE A 16 57.05 -32.84 21.29
N LYS A 17 57.28 -32.75 19.97
CA LYS A 17 58.45 -33.03 19.11
C LYS A 17 58.03 -33.84 17.90
N GLY A 18 58.11 -33.42 16.65
CA GLY A 18 59.20 -32.79 15.92
C GLY A 18 59.67 -33.75 14.84
N LEU A 19 59.49 -33.42 13.54
CA LEU A 19 60.46 -33.74 12.47
C LEU A 19 60.04 -33.02 11.15
N ALA A 20 60.99 -32.30 10.63
CA ALA A 20 60.88 -31.66 9.32
C ALA A 20 61.07 -32.68 8.20
N ALA A 21 60.24 -32.56 7.13
CA ALA A 21 60.56 -33.12 5.82
C ALA A 21 60.13 -32.14 4.74
N ILE A 22 61.10 -31.73 3.96
CA ILE A 22 61.03 -30.89 2.79
C ILE A 22 60.36 -31.69 1.67
N GLY A 23 59.30 -31.14 1.08
CA GLY A 23 58.61 -31.73 -0.08
C GLY A 23 58.00 -30.63 -0.96
N ALA A 24 58.39 -30.63 -2.18
CA ALA A 24 58.22 -29.68 -3.24
C ALA A 24 56.84 -29.03 -3.41
N ALA A 25 56.85 -27.73 -3.67
CA ALA A 25 55.72 -26.92 -4.08
C ALA A 25 55.12 -27.39 -5.42
N SER A 26 53.83 -27.82 -5.36
CA SER A 26 52.97 -27.86 -6.51
C SER A 26 51.96 -26.70 -6.35
N ALA A 27 52.13 -25.65 -7.14
CA ALA A 27 51.25 -24.51 -7.19
C ALA A 27 49.94 -24.95 -7.84
N CYS A 28 48.98 -25.38 -7.03
CA CYS A 28 47.61 -25.51 -7.46
C CYS A 28 46.97 -24.11 -7.39
N ALA A 29 46.86 -23.45 -8.53
CA ALA A 29 46.12 -22.22 -8.68
C ALA A 29 44.67 -22.49 -8.22
N ARG A 30 44.34 -22.10 -7.00
CA ARG A 30 42.96 -21.96 -6.57
C ARG A 30 42.32 -20.89 -7.44
N LYS A 31 41.48 -21.32 -8.40
CA LYS A 31 40.49 -20.42 -9.01
C LYS A 31 39.75 -19.73 -7.87
N ALA A 32 39.94 -18.43 -7.74
CA ALA A 32 39.14 -17.60 -6.87
C ALA A 32 37.67 -17.83 -7.30
N SER A 33 36.88 -18.37 -6.40
CA SER A 33 35.43 -18.36 -6.57
C SER A 33 34.99 -16.91 -6.66
N PRO A 34 34.01 -16.57 -7.51
CA PRO A 34 33.56 -15.20 -7.65
C PRO A 34 32.76 -14.81 -6.39
N ALA A 35 33.44 -14.29 -5.38
CA ALA A 35 32.85 -13.57 -4.26
C ALA A 35 32.37 -12.15 -4.69
N SER A 36 32.41 -11.82 -5.99
CA SER A 36 32.10 -10.48 -6.51
C SER A 36 30.66 -10.32 -7.04
N SER A 37 29.81 -11.35 -7.02
CA SER A 37 28.44 -11.23 -7.55
C SER A 37 27.37 -10.92 -6.49
N PHE A 38 27.74 -10.84 -5.21
CA PHE A 38 26.79 -10.50 -4.13
C PHE A 38 26.66 -9.00 -3.84
N LEU A 39 27.52 -8.16 -4.39
CA LEU A 39 27.48 -6.71 -4.19
C LEU A 39 26.64 -5.95 -5.24
N ALA A 40 26.15 -6.63 -6.28
CA ALA A 40 25.52 -5.99 -7.43
C ALA A 40 23.97 -5.88 -7.35
N ARG A 41 23.32 -6.39 -6.29
CA ARG A 41 21.88 -6.33 -6.14
C ARG A 41 21.52 -5.56 -4.87
N GLN A 42 21.59 -4.23 -4.93
CA GLN A 42 21.18 -3.39 -3.80
C GLN A 42 19.99 -2.53 -4.23
N ILE A 43 18.87 -2.70 -3.55
CA ILE A 43 17.82 -1.70 -3.55
C ILE A 43 18.38 -0.44 -2.90
N ARG A 44 18.23 0.70 -3.55
CA ARG A 44 18.77 1.97 -3.03
C ARG A 44 17.84 3.12 -3.37
N PHE A 45 17.47 3.88 -2.35
CA PHE A 45 16.67 5.08 -2.50
C PHE A 45 17.44 6.35 -2.19
N GLU A 46 17.17 7.40 -2.97
CA GLU A 46 17.58 8.78 -2.72
C GLU A 46 16.32 9.63 -2.45
N ASP A 47 16.33 10.42 -1.39
CA ASP A 47 15.27 11.39 -1.15
C ASP A 47 15.50 12.65 -1.99
N ARG A 48 14.67 12.82 -3.01
CA ARG A 48 14.73 13.96 -3.94
C ARG A 48 13.77 15.08 -3.59
N GLN A 49 13.16 15.06 -2.43
CA GLN A 49 12.20 16.09 -2.00
C GLN A 49 12.69 17.52 -2.26
N LYS A 50 13.96 17.84 -1.91
CA LYS A 50 14.52 19.18 -2.07
C LYS A 50 14.77 19.58 -3.54
N THR A 51 15.03 18.64 -4.41
CA THR A 51 15.35 18.87 -5.82
C THR A 51 14.14 18.68 -6.73
N SER A 52 13.13 17.97 -6.29
CA SER A 52 11.91 17.71 -7.06
C SER A 52 10.90 18.87 -7.06
N CYS A 53 11.09 19.91 -6.24
CA CYS A 53 10.15 21.01 -6.04
C CYS A 53 8.79 20.58 -5.40
N VAL A 54 8.70 19.37 -4.84
CA VAL A 54 7.53 18.92 -4.07
C VAL A 54 7.63 19.48 -2.65
N ASN A 55 6.90 20.56 -2.40
CA ASN A 55 6.93 21.30 -1.13
C ASN A 55 5.73 21.00 -0.22
N PHE A 56 5.10 19.83 -0.41
CA PHE A 56 3.94 19.43 0.38
C PHE A 56 4.32 19.08 1.81
N VAL A 57 3.56 19.62 2.76
CA VAL A 57 3.57 19.26 4.17
C VAL A 57 2.15 18.84 4.55
N LEU A 58 2.02 17.65 5.11
CA LEU A 58 0.75 17.16 5.61
C LEU A 58 0.40 17.91 6.91
N ASN A 59 -0.57 18.80 6.83
CA ASN A 59 -1.01 19.63 7.96
C ASN A 59 -2.30 19.07 8.54
N ASN A 60 -2.22 18.53 9.74
CA ASN A 60 -3.34 17.89 10.43
C ASN A 60 -4.22 18.85 11.25
N GLY A 61 -3.94 20.16 11.25
CA GLY A 61 -4.70 21.13 12.02
C GLY A 61 -4.71 20.89 13.54
N THR A 62 -3.72 20.13 14.05
CA THR A 62 -3.69 19.65 15.44
C THR A 62 -3.93 20.77 16.47
N THR A 63 -4.58 20.42 17.55
CA THR A 63 -4.85 21.30 18.70
C THR A 63 -4.23 20.74 19.98
N PRO A 64 -4.13 21.51 21.07
CA PRO A 64 -3.61 21.02 22.34
C PRO A 64 -4.38 19.80 22.89
N ASP A 65 -5.66 19.64 22.56
CA ASP A 65 -6.51 18.54 23.04
C ASP A 65 -6.30 17.22 22.28
N LYS A 66 -5.53 17.23 21.16
CA LYS A 66 -5.19 16.05 20.36
C LYS A 66 -6.42 15.19 20.00
N PRO A 67 -7.40 15.73 19.29
CA PRO A 67 -8.56 14.96 18.87
C PRO A 67 -8.13 13.85 17.91
N LEU A 68 -8.78 12.68 17.95
CA LEU A 68 -8.37 11.48 17.22
C LEU A 68 -8.21 11.70 15.70
N ILE A 69 -8.99 12.62 15.15
CA ILE A 69 -8.97 12.98 13.73
C ILE A 69 -7.57 13.44 13.25
N ASP A 70 -6.76 14.07 14.14
CA ASP A 70 -5.47 14.66 13.76
C ASP A 70 -4.34 13.63 13.52
N SER A 71 -4.60 12.33 13.81
CA SER A 71 -3.60 11.27 13.71
C SER A 71 -3.72 10.37 12.47
N THR A 72 -4.87 10.38 11.77
CA THR A 72 -5.24 9.33 10.83
C THR A 72 -5.29 9.75 9.35
N LEU A 73 -5.00 10.98 9.01
CA LEU A 73 -4.96 11.46 7.62
C LEU A 73 -3.65 11.10 6.91
N GLY A 74 -3.59 11.20 5.57
CA GLY A 74 -2.32 11.12 4.85
C GLY A 74 -2.32 10.45 3.50
N GLY A 75 -3.45 10.43 2.79
CA GLY A 75 -3.57 9.81 1.47
C GLY A 75 -2.64 10.43 0.42
N VAL A 76 -2.11 9.57 -0.44
CA VAL A 76 -1.28 9.92 -1.60
C VAL A 76 -1.77 9.14 -2.82
N ALA A 77 -1.88 9.79 -3.98
CA ALA A 77 -2.13 9.10 -5.24
C ALA A 77 -1.03 9.38 -6.26
N LEU A 78 -0.65 8.36 -7.03
CA LEU A 78 0.12 8.46 -8.25
C LEU A 78 -0.79 8.19 -9.44
N LEU A 79 -0.88 9.15 -10.35
CA LEU A 79 -1.74 9.09 -11.53
C LEU A 79 -1.14 9.91 -12.67
N ASP A 80 -1.42 9.54 -13.89
CA ASP A 80 -1.15 10.36 -15.08
C ASP A 80 -2.44 11.13 -15.39
N PHE A 81 -2.59 12.37 -14.83
CA PHE A 81 -3.85 13.10 -14.91
C PHE A 81 -4.05 13.81 -16.26
N ASP A 82 -2.98 14.06 -17.01
CA ASP A 82 -3.06 14.74 -18.29
C ASP A 82 -2.65 13.86 -19.49
N ASN A 83 -2.57 12.54 -19.27
CA ASN A 83 -2.25 11.50 -20.27
C ASN A 83 -0.94 11.75 -21.02
N ASP A 84 0.06 12.33 -20.33
CA ASP A 84 1.37 12.63 -20.91
C ASP A 84 2.39 11.47 -20.80
N GLY A 85 1.98 10.38 -20.13
CA GLY A 85 2.75 9.15 -19.95
C GLY A 85 3.64 9.15 -18.71
N PHE A 86 3.62 10.22 -17.90
CA PHE A 86 4.37 10.32 -16.66
C PHE A 86 3.44 10.44 -15.45
N LEU A 87 3.81 9.85 -14.34
CA LEU A 87 3.01 9.89 -13.13
C LEU A 87 3.14 11.23 -12.43
N ASP A 88 2.00 11.79 -12.05
CA ASP A 88 1.82 12.97 -11.22
C ASP A 88 1.53 12.56 -9.78
N ILE A 89 1.60 13.51 -8.85
CA ILE A 89 1.43 13.24 -7.43
C ILE A 89 0.26 14.07 -6.88
N PHE A 90 -0.73 13.40 -6.30
CA PHE A 90 -1.78 14.06 -5.55
C PHE A 90 -1.68 13.72 -4.05
N PHE A 91 -1.80 14.73 -3.19
CA PHE A 91 -1.83 14.59 -1.73
C PHE A 91 -3.14 15.11 -1.17
N THR A 92 -3.73 14.35 -0.25
CA THR A 92 -4.79 14.84 0.61
C THR A 92 -4.20 15.62 1.79
N ASN A 93 -4.96 16.55 2.38
CA ASN A 93 -4.52 17.36 3.50
C ASN A 93 -5.65 17.57 4.51
N GLY A 94 -5.30 17.88 5.77
CA GLY A 94 -6.27 18.21 6.80
C GLY A 94 -6.98 19.55 6.59
N ALA A 95 -7.56 20.05 7.64
CA ALA A 95 -8.27 21.31 7.68
C ALA A 95 -8.12 21.93 9.07
N ARG A 96 -8.59 23.17 9.25
CA ARG A 96 -8.63 23.80 10.56
C ARG A 96 -9.57 23.06 11.52
N ILE A 97 -9.08 22.71 12.68
CA ILE A 97 -9.89 22.13 13.76
C ILE A 97 -10.37 23.26 14.69
N PRO A 98 -11.66 23.32 15.10
CA PRO A 98 -12.72 22.31 14.85
C PRO A 98 -13.64 22.59 13.66
N THR A 99 -13.44 23.64 12.87
CA THR A 99 -14.37 24.06 11.81
C THR A 99 -14.37 23.11 10.61
N LEU A 100 -13.29 22.37 10.40
CA LEU A 100 -13.02 21.54 9.24
C LEU A 100 -12.96 22.33 7.92
N GLU A 101 -12.57 23.59 7.98
CA GLU A 101 -12.43 24.47 6.83
C GLU A 101 -10.99 24.51 6.32
N LYS A 102 -10.82 24.55 5.01
CA LYS A 102 -9.56 24.80 4.30
C LYS A 102 -9.43 26.30 3.95
N ASP A 103 -9.46 27.13 5.01
CA ASP A 103 -9.44 28.59 4.93
C ASP A 103 -8.02 29.19 4.75
N ASP A 104 -7.01 28.36 4.73
CA ASP A 104 -5.60 28.72 4.52
C ASP A 104 -4.96 27.74 3.54
N PRO A 105 -4.13 28.21 2.59
CA PRO A 105 -3.41 27.36 1.63
C PRO A 105 -2.57 26.24 2.26
N VAL A 106 -2.20 26.33 3.53
CA VAL A 106 -1.47 25.26 4.26
C VAL A 106 -2.30 23.99 4.42
N PHE A 107 -3.63 24.07 4.30
CA PHE A 107 -4.55 22.94 4.38
C PHE A 107 -5.00 22.40 3.02
N TYR A 108 -4.64 23.06 1.91
CA TYR A 108 -5.06 22.60 0.60
C TYR A 108 -4.52 21.21 0.29
N ASN A 109 -5.31 20.36 -0.33
CA ASN A 109 -4.80 19.22 -1.07
C ASN A 109 -3.84 19.73 -2.14
N ARG A 110 -2.97 18.90 -2.67
CA ARG A 110 -2.00 19.35 -3.69
C ARG A 110 -1.93 18.37 -4.85
N LEU A 111 -1.94 18.90 -6.07
CA LEU A 111 -1.61 18.19 -7.28
C LEU A 111 -0.31 18.74 -7.86
N TYR A 112 0.67 17.88 -8.01
CA TYR A 112 1.96 18.18 -8.59
C TYR A 112 2.11 17.49 -9.94
N LYS A 113 2.17 18.30 -11.02
CA LYS A 113 2.45 17.80 -12.37
C LYS A 113 3.93 17.46 -12.53
N ASN A 114 4.23 16.30 -13.10
CA ASN A 114 5.58 15.85 -13.43
C ASN A 114 6.12 16.61 -14.66
N ASN A 115 7.28 17.27 -14.54
CA ASN A 115 7.90 18.01 -15.62
C ASN A 115 8.82 17.14 -16.51
N ARG A 116 8.92 15.82 -16.24
CA ARG A 116 9.73 14.83 -16.97
C ARG A 116 11.25 15.01 -16.83
N ASP A 117 11.68 15.91 -15.96
CA ASP A 117 13.10 16.19 -15.67
C ASP A 117 13.48 15.90 -14.21
N GLY A 118 12.60 15.22 -13.48
CA GLY A 118 12.72 14.91 -12.05
C GLY A 118 12.22 16.03 -11.14
N THR A 119 11.65 17.10 -11.71
CA THR A 119 10.96 18.17 -10.98
C THR A 119 9.45 18.12 -11.19
N PHE A 120 8.71 18.79 -10.29
CA PHE A 120 7.26 18.85 -10.33
C PHE A 120 6.78 20.29 -10.19
N THR A 121 5.64 20.61 -10.80
CA THR A 121 4.97 21.90 -10.70
C THR A 121 3.66 21.77 -9.95
N ASP A 122 3.44 22.58 -8.91
CA ASP A 122 2.14 22.65 -8.23
C ASP A 122 1.11 23.27 -9.17
N VAL A 123 0.09 22.49 -9.54
CA VAL A 123 -1.00 22.90 -10.43
C VAL A 123 -2.35 22.89 -9.73
N THR A 124 -2.39 22.78 -8.41
CA THR A 124 -3.57 22.57 -7.57
C THR A 124 -4.69 23.58 -7.84
N GLU A 125 -4.35 24.88 -7.82
CA GLU A 125 -5.34 25.95 -7.98
C GLU A 125 -5.91 25.96 -9.40
N ARG A 126 -5.04 25.77 -10.40
CA ARG A 126 -5.46 25.67 -11.80
C ARG A 126 -6.36 24.46 -12.03
N ALA A 127 -6.04 23.34 -11.38
CA ALA A 127 -6.79 22.09 -11.50
C ALA A 127 -8.12 22.11 -10.73
N GLY A 128 -8.32 23.06 -9.78
CA GLY A 128 -9.51 23.11 -8.93
C GLY A 128 -9.53 22.08 -7.81
N LEU A 129 -8.35 21.63 -7.35
CA LEU A 129 -8.19 20.50 -6.41
C LEU A 129 -7.75 20.92 -5.01
N GLN A 130 -7.99 22.16 -4.58
CA GLN A 130 -7.69 22.61 -3.22
C GLN A 130 -8.41 21.78 -2.16
N GLY A 131 -9.58 21.23 -2.50
CA GLY A 131 -10.42 20.42 -1.63
C GLY A 131 -11.25 21.24 -0.66
N GLU A 132 -12.19 20.54 -0.03
CA GLU A 132 -13.02 21.04 1.06
C GLU A 132 -13.00 20.04 2.21
N GLY A 133 -13.30 20.52 3.42
CA GLY A 133 -13.37 19.66 4.60
C GLY A 133 -12.03 19.04 4.98
N TYR A 134 -12.07 18.06 5.86
CA TYR A 134 -10.90 17.35 6.37
C TYR A 134 -10.70 16.08 5.55
N SER A 135 -9.76 16.13 4.60
CA SER A 135 -9.49 14.99 3.70
C SER A 135 -8.63 13.94 4.39
N MET A 136 -8.91 12.66 4.10
CA MET A 136 -8.23 11.50 4.69
C MET A 136 -7.42 10.74 3.64
N GLY A 137 -8.09 10.12 2.70
CA GLY A 137 -7.52 9.24 1.68
C GLY A 137 -7.93 9.63 0.27
N VAL A 138 -7.42 8.87 -0.70
CA VAL A 138 -7.71 9.06 -2.13
C VAL A 138 -7.70 7.73 -2.87
N ALA A 139 -8.63 7.57 -3.82
CA ALA A 139 -8.64 6.52 -4.83
C ALA A 139 -8.67 7.15 -6.22
N ALA A 140 -7.88 6.60 -7.14
CA ALA A 140 -7.73 7.11 -8.51
C ALA A 140 -8.10 6.01 -9.52
N ALA A 141 -8.99 6.32 -10.47
CA ALA A 141 -9.34 5.52 -11.63
C ALA A 141 -10.21 6.31 -12.62
N ASP A 142 -10.38 5.80 -13.81
CA ASP A 142 -11.29 6.32 -14.86
C ASP A 142 -12.70 5.72 -14.64
N PHE A 143 -13.53 6.38 -13.80
CA PHE A 143 -14.81 5.80 -13.37
C PHE A 143 -15.91 5.86 -14.44
N ASP A 144 -15.82 6.78 -15.38
CA ASP A 144 -16.81 6.96 -16.47
C ASP A 144 -16.33 6.43 -17.84
N ASN A 145 -15.15 5.77 -17.85
CA ASN A 145 -14.54 5.17 -19.04
C ASN A 145 -14.24 6.19 -20.17
N ASP A 146 -14.05 7.48 -19.84
CA ASP A 146 -13.76 8.54 -20.84
C ASP A 146 -12.27 8.63 -21.21
N GLY A 147 -11.40 7.96 -20.49
CA GLY A 147 -9.96 7.87 -20.74
C GLY A 147 -9.13 8.83 -19.90
N TRP A 148 -9.73 9.54 -18.96
CA TRP A 148 -9.06 10.43 -18.03
C TRP A 148 -9.19 9.90 -16.60
N THR A 149 -8.10 9.93 -15.85
CA THR A 149 -8.10 9.41 -14.48
C THR A 149 -8.75 10.42 -13.54
N ASP A 150 -9.76 9.99 -12.81
CA ASP A 150 -10.53 10.74 -11.82
C ASP A 150 -10.02 10.49 -10.40
N LEU A 151 -10.48 11.31 -9.44
CA LEU A 151 -10.09 11.23 -8.04
C LEU A 151 -11.31 11.14 -7.12
N TYR A 152 -11.35 10.14 -6.27
CA TYR A 152 -12.27 10.10 -5.14
C TYR A 152 -11.50 10.36 -3.84
N VAL A 153 -11.81 11.46 -3.16
CA VAL A 153 -11.17 11.90 -1.93
C VAL A 153 -12.09 11.61 -0.76
N THR A 154 -11.65 10.75 0.16
CA THR A 154 -12.37 10.46 1.40
C THR A 154 -12.10 11.51 2.47
N GLY A 155 -13.02 11.67 3.41
CA GLY A 155 -12.86 12.66 4.47
C GLY A 155 -13.79 12.48 5.65
N VAL A 156 -13.70 13.40 6.58
CA VAL A 156 -14.57 13.46 7.75
C VAL A 156 -15.82 14.27 7.40
N ASN A 157 -16.98 13.63 7.49
CA ASN A 157 -18.30 14.21 7.19
C ASN A 157 -18.54 14.59 5.72
N ARG A 158 -17.57 14.39 4.82
CA ARG A 158 -17.71 14.66 3.38
C ARG A 158 -16.63 13.92 2.60
N ASN A 159 -17.05 13.18 1.57
CA ASN A 159 -16.18 12.69 0.51
C ASN A 159 -16.41 13.52 -0.74
N ILE A 160 -15.45 13.53 -1.68
CA ILE A 160 -15.52 14.32 -2.91
C ILE A 160 -15.11 13.44 -4.09
N LEU A 161 -15.96 13.38 -5.13
CA LEU A 161 -15.62 12.81 -6.42
C LEU A 161 -15.29 13.94 -7.41
N TYR A 162 -14.04 13.99 -7.83
CA TYR A 162 -13.55 14.90 -8.84
C TYR A 162 -13.45 14.19 -10.18
N ARG A 163 -14.26 14.63 -11.15
CA ARG A 163 -14.16 14.20 -12.55
C ARG A 163 -13.09 15.01 -13.26
N ASN A 164 -12.19 14.34 -13.95
CA ASN A 164 -11.18 14.97 -14.81
C ASN A 164 -11.81 15.45 -16.12
N ASN A 165 -11.65 16.73 -16.47
CA ASN A 165 -12.24 17.31 -17.67
C ASN A 165 -11.40 17.10 -18.94
N GLY A 166 -10.19 16.51 -18.83
CA GLY A 166 -9.28 16.28 -19.94
C GLY A 166 -8.53 17.53 -20.44
N ASP A 167 -8.70 18.66 -19.77
CA ASP A 167 -8.03 19.93 -20.09
C ASP A 167 -7.07 20.42 -19.00
N GLY A 168 -6.79 19.53 -18.03
CA GLY A 168 -5.95 19.80 -16.86
C GLY A 168 -6.72 20.42 -15.69
N THR A 169 -8.06 20.40 -15.73
CA THR A 169 -8.95 20.82 -14.65
C THR A 169 -9.86 19.67 -14.21
N PHE A 170 -10.41 19.79 -12.99
CA PHE A 170 -11.35 18.82 -12.44
C PHE A 170 -12.65 19.51 -12.01
N THR A 171 -13.74 18.77 -12.06
CA THR A 171 -15.06 19.21 -11.59
C THR A 171 -15.51 18.36 -10.42
N ASP A 172 -15.93 18.97 -9.31
CA ASP A 172 -16.61 18.27 -8.21
C ASP A 172 -18.01 17.82 -8.71
N VAL A 173 -18.18 16.52 -8.85
CA VAL A 173 -19.44 15.88 -9.28
C VAL A 173 -20.12 15.10 -8.15
N THR A 174 -19.68 15.26 -6.91
CA THR A 174 -20.07 14.46 -5.74
C THR A 174 -21.58 14.39 -5.53
N GLU A 175 -22.24 15.54 -5.56
CA GLU A 175 -23.70 15.60 -5.31
C GLU A 175 -24.48 14.98 -6.49
N HIS A 176 -24.02 15.20 -7.73
CA HIS A 176 -24.61 14.59 -8.92
C HIS A 176 -24.43 13.07 -8.89
N ALA A 177 -23.24 12.63 -8.54
CA ALA A 177 -22.87 11.23 -8.45
C ALA A 177 -23.50 10.50 -7.24
N ALA A 178 -23.99 11.23 -6.24
CA ALA A 178 -24.56 10.71 -4.98
C ALA A 178 -23.61 9.87 -4.13
N VAL A 179 -22.31 10.29 -4.03
CA VAL A 179 -21.24 9.54 -3.33
C VAL A 179 -20.59 10.34 -2.20
N SER A 180 -21.31 11.26 -1.58
CA SER A 180 -20.79 12.19 -0.56
C SER A 180 -20.38 11.55 0.79
N GLY A 181 -20.54 10.23 0.97
CA GLY A 181 -20.19 9.54 2.22
C GLY A 181 -21.22 9.72 3.31
N VAL A 182 -22.50 9.56 2.96
CA VAL A 182 -23.64 9.53 3.90
C VAL A 182 -24.25 8.13 3.92
N ASP A 183 -24.71 7.69 5.08
CA ASP A 183 -25.44 6.42 5.18
C ASP A 183 -26.92 6.57 4.76
N GLU A 184 -27.65 5.47 4.72
CA GLU A 184 -29.08 5.41 4.37
C GLU A 184 -29.98 6.29 5.23
N ASN A 185 -29.51 6.72 6.42
CA ASN A 185 -30.21 7.61 7.33
C ASN A 185 -29.80 9.08 7.16
N GLY A 186 -28.94 9.38 6.18
CA GLY A 186 -28.41 10.71 5.94
C GLY A 186 -27.32 11.14 6.94
N ARG A 187 -26.76 10.21 7.72
CA ARG A 187 -25.66 10.50 8.62
C ARG A 187 -24.35 10.63 7.84
N LYS A 188 -23.65 11.73 8.05
CA LYS A 188 -22.31 11.95 7.51
C LYS A 188 -21.30 11.03 8.21
N LEU A 189 -20.45 10.37 7.44
CA LEU A 189 -19.53 9.36 7.92
C LEU A 189 -18.10 9.89 7.97
N TRP A 190 -17.27 9.21 8.73
CA TRP A 190 -15.82 9.39 8.70
C TRP A 190 -15.24 8.29 7.81
N SER A 191 -14.98 8.63 6.54
CA SER A 191 -14.40 7.73 5.55
C SER A 191 -12.87 7.86 5.54
N VAL A 192 -12.14 6.75 5.36
CA VAL A 192 -10.66 6.73 5.35
C VAL A 192 -10.12 6.18 4.04
N GLY A 193 -10.26 4.89 3.77
CA GLY A 193 -9.82 4.28 2.52
C GLY A 193 -10.93 4.18 1.49
N ALA A 194 -10.58 4.07 0.21
CA ALA A 194 -11.50 3.75 -0.87
C ALA A 194 -10.80 2.90 -1.93
N ALA A 195 -11.57 2.09 -2.65
CA ALA A 195 -11.11 1.28 -3.76
C ALA A 195 -12.11 1.28 -4.90
N TRP A 196 -11.60 1.38 -6.13
CA TRP A 196 -12.35 1.13 -7.34
C TRP A 196 -12.28 -0.36 -7.70
N LEU A 197 -13.39 -0.95 -8.06
CA LEU A 197 -13.51 -2.34 -8.50
C LEU A 197 -14.77 -2.50 -9.37
N ASP A 198 -14.75 -3.43 -10.28
CA ASP A 198 -15.96 -3.88 -11.00
C ASP A 198 -16.44 -5.17 -10.30
N TYR A 199 -17.36 -5.00 -9.30
CA TYR A 199 -17.74 -6.14 -8.47
C TYR A 199 -18.73 -7.07 -9.18
N ASN A 200 -19.46 -6.57 -10.19
CA ASN A 200 -20.54 -7.29 -10.88
C ASN A 200 -20.19 -7.69 -12.32
N ASN A 201 -18.95 -7.38 -12.77
CA ASN A 201 -18.40 -7.64 -14.11
C ASN A 201 -19.25 -7.01 -15.23
N ASP A 202 -19.80 -5.80 -15.01
CA ASP A 202 -20.56 -5.07 -16.04
C ASP A 202 -19.70 -4.10 -16.88
N GLY A 203 -18.41 -3.99 -16.57
CA GLY A 203 -17.44 -3.14 -17.27
C GLY A 203 -17.39 -1.70 -16.75
N LEU A 204 -18.11 -1.40 -15.67
CA LEU A 204 -18.07 -0.11 -14.99
C LEU A 204 -17.35 -0.25 -13.64
N LEU A 205 -16.63 0.78 -13.24
CA LEU A 205 -15.98 0.78 -11.94
C LEU A 205 -16.96 1.23 -10.85
N ASP A 206 -17.19 0.33 -9.90
CA ASP A 206 -17.91 0.57 -8.66
C ASP A 206 -16.96 1.09 -7.59
N LEU A 207 -17.49 1.65 -6.51
CA LEU A 207 -16.70 2.32 -5.48
C LEU A 207 -16.99 1.71 -4.11
N PHE A 208 -15.96 1.14 -3.47
CA PHE A 208 -16.00 0.72 -2.08
C PHE A 208 -15.32 1.75 -1.18
N VAL A 209 -15.93 2.09 -0.03
CA VAL A 209 -15.43 3.10 0.91
C VAL A 209 -15.42 2.53 2.33
N THR A 210 -14.25 2.58 2.99
CA THR A 210 -14.14 2.21 4.40
C THR A 210 -14.53 3.36 5.30
N ASN A 211 -15.28 3.06 6.35
CA ASN A 211 -15.68 4.01 7.38
C ASN A 211 -15.13 3.59 8.74
N TYR A 212 -14.72 4.59 9.53
CA TYR A 212 -13.94 4.36 10.73
C TYR A 212 -14.80 4.38 12.00
N LEU A 213 -15.08 5.56 12.53
CA LEU A 213 -15.71 5.70 13.85
C LEU A 213 -16.93 6.60 13.80
N ASP A 214 -17.91 6.28 14.66
CA ASP A 214 -19.01 7.18 15.01
C ASP A 214 -18.46 8.25 15.96
N TRP A 215 -17.87 9.28 15.39
CA TRP A 215 -17.17 10.35 16.08
C TRP A 215 -17.63 11.72 15.60
N SER A 216 -17.66 12.66 16.53
CA SER A 216 -17.87 14.08 16.24
C SER A 216 -17.12 14.91 17.30
N PHE A 217 -16.96 16.20 17.08
CA PHE A 217 -16.39 17.08 18.11
C PHE A 217 -17.19 17.06 19.41
N GLY A 218 -18.52 16.89 19.34
CA GLY A 218 -19.39 16.78 20.51
C GLY A 218 -19.22 15.49 21.31
N THR A 219 -18.74 14.41 20.67
CA THR A 219 -18.48 13.11 21.30
C THR A 219 -16.99 12.85 21.55
N SER A 220 -16.11 13.75 21.08
CA SER A 220 -14.67 13.61 21.21
C SER A 220 -14.24 13.50 22.67
N LYS A 221 -13.42 12.49 22.96
CA LYS A 221 -12.83 12.29 24.28
C LYS A 221 -11.49 13.01 24.35
N VAL A 222 -11.08 13.36 25.57
CA VAL A 222 -9.76 13.92 25.86
C VAL A 222 -8.99 12.90 26.69
N CYS A 223 -7.83 12.48 26.21
CA CYS A 223 -7.01 11.44 26.83
C CYS A 223 -5.62 11.97 27.20
N GLY A 224 -5.04 11.39 28.26
CA GLY A 224 -3.76 11.85 28.83
C GLY A 224 -3.92 13.08 29.73
N ASP A 225 -2.84 13.41 30.43
CA ASP A 225 -2.78 14.53 31.36
C ASP A 225 -2.64 15.88 30.64
N GLU A 226 -2.94 16.99 31.32
CA GLU A 226 -2.70 18.32 30.78
C GLU A 226 -1.22 18.50 30.42
N GLY A 227 -0.94 19.03 29.22
CA GLY A 227 0.41 19.14 28.67
C GLY A 227 1.03 17.82 28.15
N LYS A 228 0.33 16.67 28.29
CA LYS A 228 0.75 15.35 27.77
C LYS A 228 -0.42 14.63 27.11
N ARG A 229 -1.25 15.36 26.35
CA ARG A 229 -2.41 14.79 25.67
C ARG A 229 -1.98 13.74 24.64
N LEU A 230 -2.76 12.67 24.56
CA LEU A 230 -2.62 11.57 23.61
C LEU A 230 -3.87 11.50 22.74
N SER A 231 -3.72 11.00 21.52
CA SER A 231 -4.86 10.54 20.75
C SER A 231 -5.56 9.42 21.53
N CYS A 232 -6.88 9.53 21.67
CA CYS A 232 -7.65 8.54 22.41
C CYS A 232 -7.68 7.19 21.65
N SER A 233 -7.79 6.07 22.40
CA SER A 233 -7.97 4.77 21.79
C SER A 233 -9.30 4.71 21.01
N PRO A 234 -9.31 4.15 19.79
CA PRO A 234 -10.53 3.93 19.00
C PRO A 234 -11.51 2.96 19.68
N SER A 235 -11.08 2.21 20.71
CA SER A 235 -11.97 1.37 21.53
C SER A 235 -13.02 2.16 22.31
N LEU A 236 -12.83 3.47 22.49
CA LEU A 236 -13.78 4.35 23.16
C LEU A 236 -14.96 4.80 22.28
N TYR A 237 -14.95 4.43 21.01
CA TYR A 237 -15.95 4.79 20.01
C TYR A 237 -16.51 3.56 19.31
N SER A 238 -17.75 3.66 18.87
CA SER A 238 -18.37 2.64 18.00
C SER A 238 -17.77 2.72 16.60
N GLY A 239 -17.66 1.57 15.94
CA GLY A 239 -17.33 1.51 14.53
C GLY A 239 -18.52 1.86 13.64
N LEU A 240 -18.28 1.91 12.34
CA LEU A 240 -19.25 2.20 11.29
C LEU A 240 -19.34 1.04 10.29
N THR A 241 -20.39 1.02 9.48
CA THR A 241 -20.48 0.15 8.30
C THR A 241 -19.74 0.77 7.13
N ASN A 242 -19.18 -0.06 6.26
CA ASN A 242 -18.60 0.38 5.00
C ASN A 242 -19.69 0.65 3.95
N LEU A 243 -19.32 1.38 2.89
CA LEU A 243 -20.22 1.67 1.77
C LEU A 243 -19.74 1.00 0.49
N LEU A 244 -20.68 0.52 -0.31
CA LEU A 244 -20.49 0.07 -1.69
C LEU A 244 -21.46 0.80 -2.59
N TYR A 245 -20.93 1.56 -3.54
CA TYR A 245 -21.68 2.31 -4.53
C TYR A 245 -21.53 1.63 -5.89
N ARG A 246 -22.67 1.19 -6.45
CA ARG A 246 -22.72 0.66 -7.82
C ARG A 246 -22.80 1.80 -8.83
N ASN A 247 -21.94 1.77 -9.82
CA ASN A 247 -21.95 2.71 -10.95
C ASN A 247 -23.16 2.43 -11.86
N ASN A 248 -23.92 3.46 -12.21
CA ASN A 248 -25.09 3.34 -13.08
C ASN A 248 -24.76 3.57 -14.57
N GLY A 249 -23.51 3.94 -14.92
CA GLY A 249 -23.05 4.21 -16.28
C GLY A 249 -23.50 5.57 -16.86
N ASP A 250 -24.13 6.42 -16.07
CA ASP A 250 -24.59 7.75 -16.45
C ASP A 250 -23.94 8.88 -15.62
N GLY A 251 -22.86 8.56 -14.91
CA GLY A 251 -22.16 9.48 -14.01
C GLY A 251 -22.76 9.51 -12.60
N THR A 252 -23.76 8.69 -12.30
CA THR A 252 -24.37 8.55 -10.98
C THR A 252 -24.08 7.18 -10.39
N PHE A 253 -24.22 7.06 -9.07
CA PHE A 253 -24.07 5.81 -8.34
C PHE A 253 -25.29 5.51 -7.48
N THR A 254 -25.48 4.23 -7.19
CA THR A 254 -26.51 3.75 -6.25
C THR A 254 -25.83 3.08 -5.06
N ASP A 255 -26.13 3.51 -3.83
CA ASP A 255 -25.70 2.81 -2.62
C ASP A 255 -26.35 1.41 -2.57
N VAL A 256 -25.55 0.38 -2.68
CA VAL A 256 -25.94 -1.03 -2.64
C VAL A 256 -25.42 -1.75 -1.39
N SER A 257 -24.88 -1.02 -0.42
CA SER A 257 -24.22 -1.58 0.77
C SER A 257 -25.11 -2.56 1.54
N ARG A 258 -26.39 -2.22 1.72
CA ARG A 258 -27.37 -3.11 2.36
C ARG A 258 -27.78 -4.27 1.46
N LEU A 259 -28.01 -4.00 0.18
CA LEU A 259 -28.44 -5.02 -0.79
C LEU A 259 -27.39 -6.13 -0.93
N THR A 260 -26.14 -5.75 -0.90
CA THR A 260 -24.99 -6.65 -1.09
C THR A 260 -24.48 -7.29 0.20
N GLY A 261 -25.03 -6.92 1.38
CA GLY A 261 -24.63 -7.46 2.68
C GLY A 261 -23.44 -6.74 3.35
N ILE A 262 -22.81 -5.80 2.68
CA ILE A 262 -21.67 -5.02 3.24
C ILE A 262 -22.07 -4.28 4.51
N ALA A 263 -23.26 -3.65 4.54
CA ALA A 263 -23.76 -2.88 5.68
C ALA A 263 -24.21 -3.75 6.88
N GLU A 264 -24.14 -5.07 6.80
CA GLU A 264 -24.43 -5.98 7.92
C GLU A 264 -23.25 -6.04 8.91
N HIS A 265 -22.07 -5.51 8.54
CA HIS A 265 -20.84 -5.64 9.29
C HIS A 265 -20.33 -4.28 9.77
N ILE A 266 -20.32 -4.09 11.09
CA ILE A 266 -19.76 -2.90 11.74
C ILE A 266 -18.29 -3.15 12.02
N GLY A 267 -17.41 -2.26 11.51
CA GLY A 267 -15.97 -2.31 11.69
C GLY A 267 -15.38 -0.96 12.04
N LYS A 268 -14.07 -0.85 11.96
CA LYS A 268 -13.31 0.38 12.10
C LYS A 268 -12.34 0.47 10.92
N GLY A 269 -12.91 0.54 9.71
CA GLY A 269 -12.18 0.43 8.47
C GLY A 269 -11.18 1.55 8.25
N MET A 270 -9.91 1.20 8.06
CA MET A 270 -8.81 2.13 7.78
C MET A 270 -8.39 2.04 6.32
N SER A 271 -8.19 0.85 5.81
CA SER A 271 -7.76 0.64 4.42
C SER A 271 -8.47 -0.53 3.79
N VAL A 272 -8.46 -0.55 2.48
CA VAL A 272 -9.07 -1.58 1.64
C VAL A 272 -8.09 -2.04 0.58
N ALA A 273 -8.09 -3.33 0.29
CA ALA A 273 -7.44 -3.91 -0.87
C ALA A 273 -8.41 -4.87 -1.58
N VAL A 274 -8.29 -4.97 -2.89
CA VAL A 274 -9.21 -5.74 -3.73
C VAL A 274 -8.44 -6.71 -4.62
N ALA A 275 -8.91 -7.96 -4.70
CA ALA A 275 -8.38 -8.98 -5.58
C ALA A 275 -9.43 -10.10 -5.74
N ASP A 276 -9.42 -10.83 -6.83
CA ASP A 276 -10.11 -12.11 -6.95
C ASP A 276 -9.20 -13.18 -6.33
N PHE A 277 -9.38 -13.45 -5.01
CA PHE A 277 -8.45 -14.27 -4.25
C PHE A 277 -8.67 -15.77 -4.42
N ASP A 278 -9.86 -16.21 -4.81
CA ASP A 278 -10.19 -17.63 -4.98
C ASP A 278 -10.38 -18.06 -6.44
N ASP A 279 -10.04 -17.17 -7.38
CA ASP A 279 -10.03 -17.38 -8.83
C ASP A 279 -11.41 -17.72 -9.41
N ASP A 280 -12.49 -17.19 -8.79
CA ASP A 280 -13.87 -17.39 -9.26
C ASP A 280 -14.30 -16.36 -10.32
N GLY A 281 -13.47 -15.35 -10.60
CA GLY A 281 -13.67 -14.32 -11.62
C GLY A 281 -14.37 -13.07 -11.11
N PHE A 282 -14.65 -12.95 -9.82
CA PHE A 282 -15.23 -11.77 -9.19
C PHE A 282 -14.27 -11.14 -8.19
N MET A 283 -14.25 -9.82 -8.13
CA MET A 283 -13.38 -9.10 -7.20
C MET A 283 -13.91 -9.19 -5.77
N ASP A 284 -13.04 -9.60 -4.85
CA ASP A 284 -13.27 -9.65 -3.41
C ASP A 284 -12.64 -8.44 -2.72
N ILE A 285 -13.03 -8.21 -1.46
CA ILE A 285 -12.64 -7.01 -0.72
C ILE A 285 -12.09 -7.41 0.64
N PHE A 286 -10.85 -6.99 0.94
CA PHE A 286 -10.29 -7.05 2.28
C PHE A 286 -10.28 -5.67 2.93
N VAL A 287 -10.72 -5.59 4.20
CA VAL A 287 -10.70 -4.36 5.00
C VAL A 287 -9.85 -4.55 6.24
N ALA A 288 -8.79 -3.75 6.35
CA ALA A 288 -8.01 -3.62 7.58
C ALA A 288 -8.78 -2.75 8.58
N ASN A 289 -9.05 -3.29 9.76
CA ASN A 289 -9.78 -2.61 10.83
C ASN A 289 -8.86 -2.28 12.01
N ASP A 290 -9.03 -1.10 12.59
CA ASP A 290 -8.27 -0.65 13.77
C ASP A 290 -8.92 -1.14 15.07
N GLN A 291 -8.19 -1.97 15.83
CA GLN A 291 -8.64 -2.59 17.09
C GLN A 291 -10.00 -3.32 16.94
N ALA A 292 -10.23 -3.90 15.77
CA ALA A 292 -11.37 -4.75 15.47
C ALA A 292 -10.92 -5.89 14.54
N ARG A 293 -11.75 -6.92 14.39
CA ARG A 293 -11.43 -7.99 13.43
C ARG A 293 -11.41 -7.44 12.01
N ASN A 294 -10.43 -7.86 11.21
CA ASN A 294 -10.42 -7.55 9.79
C ASN A 294 -11.57 -8.26 9.08
N PHE A 295 -12.01 -7.70 7.95
CA PHE A 295 -13.03 -8.32 7.10
C PHE A 295 -12.41 -8.83 5.80
N LEU A 296 -12.86 -10.01 5.37
CA LEU A 296 -12.70 -10.50 4.00
C LEU A 296 -14.08 -10.76 3.43
N PHE A 297 -14.54 -9.88 2.59
CA PHE A 297 -15.81 -9.97 1.90
C PHE A 297 -15.60 -10.75 0.59
N LYS A 298 -16.00 -12.02 0.61
CA LYS A 298 -16.05 -12.85 -0.60
C LYS A 298 -17.24 -12.44 -1.45
N ASN A 299 -17.00 -12.12 -2.69
CA ASN A 299 -18.02 -11.85 -3.69
C ASN A 299 -18.74 -13.15 -4.10
N VAL A 300 -20.04 -13.12 -4.17
CA VAL A 300 -20.85 -14.25 -4.59
C VAL A 300 -21.56 -13.88 -5.89
N GLU A 301 -20.95 -14.29 -7.00
CA GLU A 301 -21.47 -14.13 -8.37
C GLU A 301 -21.86 -12.69 -8.76
N GLY A 302 -21.12 -11.68 -8.26
CA GLY A 302 -21.39 -10.28 -8.56
C GLY A 302 -22.70 -9.73 -7.98
N ARG A 303 -23.29 -10.38 -6.98
CA ARG A 303 -24.62 -10.03 -6.45
C ARG A 303 -24.62 -9.62 -4.99
N ARG A 304 -23.79 -10.27 -4.18
CA ARG A 304 -23.68 -10.06 -2.74
C ARG A 304 -22.30 -10.43 -2.25
N PHE A 305 -21.98 -9.97 -1.06
CA PHE A 305 -20.76 -10.37 -0.36
C PHE A 305 -21.10 -11.19 0.88
N THR A 306 -20.24 -12.16 1.18
CA THR A 306 -20.25 -12.91 2.44
C THR A 306 -18.97 -12.60 3.18
N GLU A 307 -19.06 -12.15 4.43
CA GLU A 307 -17.87 -11.88 5.25
C GLU A 307 -17.35 -13.19 5.82
N ILE A 308 -16.14 -13.58 5.42
CA ILE A 308 -15.50 -14.85 5.74
C ILE A 308 -14.14 -14.71 6.43
N GLY A 309 -13.78 -13.53 6.93
CA GLY A 309 -12.44 -13.26 7.46
C GLY A 309 -12.03 -14.19 8.59
N VAL A 310 -12.97 -14.65 9.42
CA VAL A 310 -12.72 -15.64 10.50
C VAL A 310 -12.47 -17.02 9.90
N GLU A 311 -13.32 -17.47 9.02
CA GLU A 311 -13.24 -18.76 8.35
C GLU A 311 -12.00 -18.85 7.47
N ALA A 312 -11.65 -17.76 6.80
CA ALA A 312 -10.47 -17.66 5.94
C ALA A 312 -9.15 -17.54 6.73
N GLY A 313 -9.21 -17.26 8.04
CA GLY A 313 -8.02 -17.15 8.90
C GLY A 313 -7.30 -15.80 8.84
N VAL A 314 -7.95 -14.72 8.38
CA VAL A 314 -7.33 -13.38 8.20
C VAL A 314 -7.92 -12.30 9.13
N ALA A 315 -8.89 -12.66 9.97
CA ALA A 315 -9.59 -11.71 10.83
C ALA A 315 -8.77 -11.22 12.02
N TYR A 316 -7.82 -12.02 12.50
CA TYR A 316 -7.07 -11.82 13.72
C TYR A 316 -5.57 -12.08 13.53
N SER A 317 -4.75 -11.60 14.49
CA SER A 317 -3.35 -11.97 14.60
C SER A 317 -3.15 -13.46 14.90
N ASP A 318 -1.89 -13.93 14.87
CA ASP A 318 -1.51 -15.29 15.27
C ASP A 318 -1.89 -15.63 16.71
N ASP A 319 -2.04 -14.63 17.57
CA ASP A 319 -2.47 -14.77 18.96
C ASP A 319 -3.99 -14.76 19.12
N GLY A 320 -4.75 -14.67 18.03
CA GLY A 320 -6.21 -14.61 18.03
C GLY A 320 -6.79 -13.27 18.53
N LEU A 321 -5.99 -12.20 18.50
CA LEU A 321 -6.39 -10.85 18.94
C LEU A 321 -6.66 -9.94 17.74
N PRO A 322 -7.59 -8.99 17.87
CA PRO A 322 -7.75 -7.91 16.91
C PRO A 322 -6.45 -7.10 16.81
N LEU A 323 -6.09 -6.68 15.61
CA LEU A 323 -4.95 -5.80 15.33
C LEU A 323 -5.40 -4.34 15.21
N SER A 324 -4.48 -3.42 15.42
CA SER A 324 -4.63 -2.04 14.97
C SER A 324 -4.27 -1.95 13.49
N GLY A 325 -5.11 -2.57 12.63
CA GLY A 325 -4.86 -2.67 11.20
C GLY A 325 -4.94 -1.31 10.50
N MET A 326 -3.87 -0.94 9.77
CA MET A 326 -3.75 0.36 9.07
C MET A 326 -3.72 0.16 7.56
N GLY A 327 -2.55 -0.06 6.97
CA GLY A 327 -2.37 -0.30 5.55
C GLY A 327 -2.47 -1.77 5.19
N VAL A 328 -2.82 -2.03 3.93
CA VAL A 328 -2.92 -3.38 3.38
C VAL A 328 -2.47 -3.40 1.93
N ASP A 329 -1.85 -4.49 1.49
CA ASP A 329 -1.68 -4.83 0.08
C ASP A 329 -2.09 -6.30 -0.14
N PHE A 330 -2.72 -6.55 -1.29
CA PHE A 330 -3.24 -7.85 -1.68
C PHE A 330 -2.53 -8.29 -2.97
N ARG A 331 -1.40 -9.01 -2.83
CA ARG A 331 -0.53 -9.38 -3.96
C ARG A 331 0.03 -10.79 -3.79
N ASP A 332 0.29 -11.47 -4.90
CA ASP A 332 1.03 -12.72 -4.91
C ASP A 332 2.50 -12.47 -4.53
N LEU A 333 2.91 -12.90 -3.33
CA LEU A 333 4.24 -12.67 -2.74
C LEU A 333 5.17 -13.87 -2.86
N ASN A 334 4.63 -15.04 -3.24
CA ASN A 334 5.37 -16.29 -3.34
C ASN A 334 5.39 -16.87 -4.76
N ASP A 335 4.82 -16.15 -5.75
CA ASP A 335 4.72 -16.52 -7.17
C ASP A 335 3.94 -17.84 -7.41
N ASP A 336 2.94 -18.13 -6.58
CA ASP A 336 2.08 -19.32 -6.73
C ASP A 336 0.78 -19.06 -7.50
N GLY A 337 0.55 -17.82 -7.90
CA GLY A 337 -0.61 -17.38 -8.70
C GLY A 337 -1.83 -16.98 -7.86
N ARG A 338 -1.72 -16.99 -6.53
CA ARG A 338 -2.78 -16.58 -5.62
C ARG A 338 -2.37 -15.31 -4.86
N PRO A 339 -3.24 -14.31 -4.80
CA PRO A 339 -2.94 -13.12 -4.00
C PRO A 339 -2.85 -13.44 -2.50
N ASP A 340 -1.79 -12.93 -1.86
CA ASP A 340 -1.52 -12.98 -0.43
C ASP A 340 -1.82 -11.63 0.22
N LEU A 341 -1.95 -11.58 1.54
CA LEU A 341 -2.26 -10.37 2.30
C LEU A 341 -1.10 -9.98 3.22
N ILE A 342 -0.69 -8.72 3.14
CA ILE A 342 0.17 -8.07 4.14
C ILE A 342 -0.58 -6.90 4.77
N VAL A 343 -0.59 -6.83 6.10
CA VAL A 343 -1.25 -5.76 6.86
C VAL A 343 -0.23 -5.10 7.78
N THR A 344 -0.24 -3.76 7.87
CA THR A 344 0.54 -3.05 8.89
C THR A 344 -0.28 -2.84 10.15
N ALA A 345 0.40 -2.79 11.29
CA ALA A 345 -0.21 -2.65 12.59
C ALA A 345 0.64 -1.78 13.54
N LEU A 346 0.16 -1.56 14.76
CA LEU A 346 0.80 -0.71 15.76
C LEU A 346 2.00 -1.43 16.42
N GLY A 347 2.93 -0.65 16.98
CA GLY A 347 4.06 -1.18 17.76
C GLY A 347 3.60 -2.07 18.91
N GLY A 348 4.30 -3.22 19.09
CA GLY A 348 3.88 -4.28 20.00
C GLY A 348 3.01 -5.36 19.34
N GLU A 349 2.43 -5.07 18.19
CA GLU A 349 1.79 -6.00 17.27
C GLU A 349 2.78 -6.32 16.13
N THR A 350 2.58 -7.38 15.37
CA THR A 350 3.40 -7.67 14.19
C THR A 350 2.71 -7.16 12.94
N PHE A 351 3.42 -7.12 11.80
CA PHE A 351 2.79 -6.93 10.50
C PHE A 351 2.44 -8.31 9.94
N PRO A 352 1.19 -8.75 10.05
CA PRO A 352 0.82 -10.10 9.63
C PRO A 352 0.91 -10.27 8.12
N LEU A 353 1.52 -11.39 7.75
CA LEU A 353 1.54 -11.93 6.41
C LEU A 353 0.68 -13.18 6.37
N TYR A 354 -0.33 -13.19 5.50
CA TYR A 354 -1.21 -14.33 5.28
C TYR A 354 -1.03 -14.83 3.84
N LEU A 355 -0.50 -16.05 3.69
CA LEU A 355 -0.34 -16.69 2.39
C LEU A 355 -1.63 -17.42 2.01
N ASN A 356 -2.10 -17.19 0.82
CA ASN A 356 -3.28 -17.82 0.27
C ASN A 356 -2.99 -19.29 -0.07
N SER A 357 -3.50 -20.21 0.72
CA SER A 357 -3.32 -21.66 0.50
C SER A 357 -4.34 -22.27 -0.47
N GLY A 358 -5.19 -21.45 -1.07
CA GLY A 358 -6.30 -21.87 -1.93
C GLY A 358 -7.54 -22.30 -1.13
N HIS A 359 -8.60 -22.62 -1.86
CA HIS A 359 -9.89 -23.05 -1.28
C HIS A 359 -10.50 -22.06 -0.27
N GLY A 360 -10.21 -20.76 -0.44
CA GLY A 360 -10.72 -19.71 0.44
C GLY A 360 -10.02 -19.61 1.80
N LEU A 361 -8.85 -20.24 1.98
CA LEU A 361 -8.12 -20.28 3.24
C LEU A 361 -6.76 -19.58 3.10
N PHE A 362 -6.34 -18.95 4.18
CA PHE A 362 -5.01 -18.34 4.32
C PHE A 362 -4.27 -18.95 5.50
N GLU A 363 -2.96 -19.11 5.34
CA GLU A 363 -2.05 -19.54 6.40
C GLU A 363 -1.19 -18.36 6.86
N SER A 364 -1.10 -18.14 8.17
CA SER A 364 -0.18 -17.13 8.68
C SER A 364 1.26 -17.52 8.41
N ALA A 365 1.98 -16.62 7.75
CA ALA A 365 3.42 -16.72 7.53
C ALA A 365 4.20 -15.62 8.27
N THR A 366 3.57 -14.88 9.17
CA THR A 366 4.15 -13.75 9.90
C THR A 366 5.50 -14.08 10.53
N TYR A 367 5.58 -15.15 11.29
CA TYR A 367 6.83 -15.57 11.95
C TYR A 367 7.72 -16.44 11.06
N SER A 368 7.16 -17.32 10.25
CA SER A 368 7.93 -18.21 9.36
C SER A 368 8.66 -17.43 8.27
N SER A 369 8.08 -16.34 7.78
CA SER A 369 8.73 -15.41 6.84
C SER A 369 9.83 -14.55 7.47
N GLY A 370 9.86 -14.46 8.79
CA GLY A 370 10.76 -13.60 9.56
C GLY A 370 10.24 -12.18 9.79
N LEU A 371 9.11 -11.78 9.20
CA LEU A 371 8.54 -10.43 9.37
C LEU A 371 8.13 -10.15 10.81
N GLY A 372 7.50 -11.11 11.51
CA GLY A 372 7.00 -10.92 12.86
C GLY A 372 8.03 -10.36 13.83
N PHE A 373 9.25 -10.93 13.85
CA PHE A 373 10.33 -10.44 14.71
C PHE A 373 10.90 -9.09 14.27
N GLN A 374 10.88 -8.80 12.97
CA GLN A 374 11.45 -7.60 12.40
C GLN A 374 10.54 -6.38 12.52
N THR A 375 9.21 -6.60 12.64
CA THR A 375 8.19 -5.54 12.66
C THR A 375 7.63 -5.24 14.05
N LEU A 376 7.88 -6.08 15.04
CA LEU A 376 7.30 -6.00 16.39
C LEU A 376 7.41 -4.62 17.07
N ARG A 377 8.43 -3.84 16.73
CA ARG A 377 8.66 -2.49 17.28
C ARG A 377 8.32 -1.36 16.31
N MET A 378 7.68 -1.69 15.20
CA MET A 378 7.27 -0.72 14.19
C MET A 378 5.79 -0.43 14.33
N SER A 379 5.42 0.83 14.13
CA SER A 379 4.03 1.24 13.95
C SER A 379 3.85 1.60 12.49
N GLY A 380 3.26 0.68 11.71
CA GLY A 380 3.14 0.82 10.27
C GLY A 380 1.83 1.48 9.85
N TRP A 381 1.90 2.29 8.79
CA TRP A 381 0.78 2.90 8.11
C TRP A 381 0.71 2.39 6.66
N GLY A 382 1.35 3.08 5.73
CA GLY A 382 1.40 2.63 4.35
C GLY A 382 2.24 1.35 4.17
N VAL A 383 1.86 0.50 3.23
CA VAL A 383 2.59 -0.71 2.82
C VAL A 383 2.41 -0.95 1.33
N GLY A 384 3.40 -1.52 0.67
CA GLY A 384 3.27 -1.97 -0.71
C GLY A 384 4.27 -3.07 -1.05
N ALA A 385 3.82 -3.98 -1.88
CA ALA A 385 4.56 -5.14 -2.35
C ALA A 385 4.98 -4.97 -3.82
N TYR A 386 6.24 -4.58 -4.05
CA TYR A 386 6.81 -4.31 -5.36
C TYR A 386 8.21 -4.87 -5.47
N ASP A 387 8.62 -5.24 -6.67
CA ASP A 387 9.99 -5.70 -6.96
C ASP A 387 10.90 -4.49 -7.14
N PHE A 388 11.55 -4.05 -6.05
CA PHE A 388 12.38 -2.83 -6.06
C PHE A 388 13.78 -3.04 -6.63
N ASP A 389 14.27 -4.28 -6.78
CA ASP A 389 15.56 -4.56 -7.43
C ASP A 389 15.42 -5.30 -8.77
N ASN A 390 14.20 -5.43 -9.27
CA ASN A 390 13.85 -6.10 -10.54
C ASN A 390 14.38 -7.55 -10.62
N ASP A 391 14.47 -8.27 -9.47
CA ASP A 391 14.97 -9.65 -9.45
C ASP A 391 13.88 -10.71 -9.69
N GLY A 392 12.64 -10.28 -9.82
CA GLY A 392 11.47 -11.11 -10.08
C GLY A 392 10.72 -11.52 -8.82
N HIS A 393 11.05 -10.98 -7.65
CA HIS A 393 10.35 -11.22 -6.38
C HIS A 393 9.90 -9.91 -5.74
N LYS A 394 8.64 -9.83 -5.35
CA LYS A 394 8.10 -8.62 -4.72
C LYS A 394 8.62 -8.45 -3.30
N ASP A 395 9.26 -7.32 -3.04
CA ASP A 395 9.72 -6.86 -1.74
C ASP A 395 8.62 -6.08 -1.02
N LEU A 396 8.82 -5.75 0.26
CA LEU A 396 7.87 -4.97 1.05
C LEU A 396 8.49 -3.65 1.49
N PHE A 397 7.80 -2.55 1.23
CA PHE A 397 8.08 -1.24 1.80
C PHE A 397 7.00 -0.88 2.83
N THR A 398 7.39 -0.27 3.97
CA THR A 398 6.44 0.23 4.96
C THR A 398 6.77 1.66 5.39
N ALA A 399 5.73 2.49 5.45
CA ALA A 399 5.78 3.85 6.02
C ALA A 399 5.40 3.76 7.50
N ASN A 400 6.27 4.24 8.40
CA ASN A 400 6.13 3.99 9.82
C ASN A 400 6.12 5.27 10.66
N SER A 401 5.24 5.30 11.67
CA SER A 401 5.26 6.22 12.81
C SER A 401 4.22 5.81 13.85
N HIS A 402 4.37 6.20 15.09
CA HIS A 402 3.34 5.96 16.10
C HIS A 402 2.13 6.88 15.86
N VAL A 403 0.95 6.48 16.35
CA VAL A 403 -0.30 7.27 16.20
C VAL A 403 -0.28 8.55 17.05
N SER A 404 0.35 8.51 18.22
CA SER A 404 0.35 9.60 19.18
C SER A 404 1.67 10.36 19.18
N GLU A 405 1.60 11.68 18.95
CA GLU A 405 2.75 12.59 18.96
C GLU A 405 3.52 12.58 20.30
N ASN A 406 2.84 12.34 21.40
CA ASN A 406 3.42 12.30 22.73
C ASN A 406 3.84 10.88 23.20
N ALA A 407 3.91 9.89 22.31
CA ALA A 407 4.32 8.52 22.65
C ALA A 407 5.68 8.48 23.37
N ASP A 408 6.62 9.29 22.92
CA ASP A 408 7.97 9.40 23.51
C ASP A 408 7.95 9.75 25.02
N LEU A 409 6.93 10.46 25.50
CA LEU A 409 6.81 10.85 26.91
C LEU A 409 6.45 9.68 27.82
N TYR A 410 5.91 8.60 27.26
CA TYR A 410 5.48 7.41 28.00
C TYR A 410 6.46 6.24 27.88
N GLY A 411 7.58 6.42 27.13
CA GLY A 411 8.76 5.56 27.15
C GLY A 411 8.57 4.17 26.51
N ARG A 412 7.53 3.97 25.70
CA ARG A 412 7.24 2.68 25.06
C ARG A 412 7.60 2.62 23.59
N ASP A 413 7.40 3.74 22.86
CA ASP A 413 7.63 3.86 21.44
C ASP A 413 8.02 5.27 21.03
N HIS A 414 8.54 5.44 19.81
CA HIS A 414 8.86 6.74 19.24
C HIS A 414 7.76 7.19 18.28
N TYR A 415 7.31 8.44 18.40
CA TYR A 415 6.35 9.03 17.47
C TYR A 415 6.89 9.00 16.04
N ARG A 416 8.10 9.52 15.83
CA ARG A 416 8.78 9.50 14.54
C ARG A 416 9.54 8.21 14.38
N GLN A 417 9.25 7.49 13.30
CA GLN A 417 9.93 6.24 12.97
C GLN A 417 10.49 6.30 11.54
N SER A 418 11.54 5.50 11.29
CA SER A 418 12.07 5.30 9.95
C SER A 418 11.16 4.42 9.14
N ASN A 419 11.06 4.66 7.82
CA ASN A 419 10.45 3.70 6.90
C ASN A 419 11.27 2.41 6.88
N ALA A 420 10.66 1.30 6.51
CA ALA A 420 11.37 0.03 6.44
C ALA A 420 11.21 -0.63 5.07
N LEU A 421 12.24 -1.38 4.68
CA LEU A 421 12.30 -2.14 3.46
C LEU A 421 12.71 -3.58 3.77
N PHE A 422 11.89 -4.53 3.33
CA PHE A 422 12.13 -5.96 3.53
C PHE A 422 12.28 -6.62 2.16
N ARG A 423 13.49 -7.08 1.87
CA ARG A 423 13.77 -7.80 0.63
C ARG A 423 13.21 -9.21 0.70
N ASN A 424 12.51 -9.63 -0.34
CA ASN A 424 12.06 -11.00 -0.55
C ASN A 424 13.25 -11.85 -1.01
N LEU A 425 13.46 -12.99 -0.36
CA LEU A 425 14.56 -13.89 -0.68
C LEU A 425 14.17 -15.00 -1.69
N GLY A 426 12.97 -14.94 -2.25
CA GLY A 426 12.44 -15.91 -3.21
C GLY A 426 12.11 -17.29 -2.63
N ASN A 427 12.04 -17.41 -1.30
CA ASN A 427 11.77 -18.65 -0.58
C ASN A 427 10.74 -18.47 0.55
N GLY A 428 9.83 -17.49 0.41
CA GLY A 428 8.82 -17.14 1.41
C GLY A 428 9.39 -16.40 2.64
N ARG A 429 10.64 -15.94 2.60
CA ARG A 429 11.30 -15.22 3.70
C ARG A 429 11.70 -13.82 3.29
N PHE A 430 11.57 -12.90 4.25
CA PHE A 430 11.91 -11.49 4.09
C PHE A 430 13.05 -11.09 5.01
N LYS A 431 13.93 -10.22 4.52
CA LYS A 431 15.05 -9.68 5.27
C LYS A 431 14.96 -8.15 5.28
N ASN A 432 15.00 -7.55 6.46
CA ASN A 432 15.11 -6.10 6.59
C ASN A 432 16.46 -5.63 6.02
N VAL A 433 16.38 -4.81 4.99
CA VAL A 433 17.54 -4.21 4.30
C VAL A 433 17.56 -2.69 4.39
N THR A 434 16.74 -2.08 5.23
CA THR A 434 16.58 -0.63 5.39
C THR A 434 17.90 0.11 5.53
N SER A 435 18.82 -0.40 6.37
CA SER A 435 20.14 0.22 6.60
C SER A 435 21.05 0.18 5.38
N GLN A 436 20.78 -0.69 4.42
CA GLN A 436 21.55 -0.87 3.19
C GLN A 436 20.93 -0.11 2.01
N ALA A 437 19.64 0.25 2.12
CA ALA A 437 18.88 0.86 1.03
C ALA A 437 19.02 2.40 0.93
N GLY A 438 20.01 2.98 1.58
CA GLY A 438 20.30 4.42 1.55
C GLY A 438 19.88 5.16 2.81
N SER A 439 20.47 6.33 3.03
CA SER A 439 20.16 7.19 4.18
C SER A 439 18.75 7.78 4.13
N ALA A 440 18.13 7.83 2.97
CA ALA A 440 16.76 8.33 2.77
C ALA A 440 15.74 7.59 3.63
N LEU A 441 15.87 6.27 3.77
CA LEU A 441 14.97 5.44 4.57
C LEU A 441 15.23 5.52 6.07
N GLN A 442 16.41 5.99 6.49
CA GLN A 442 16.79 6.06 7.92
C GLN A 442 16.31 7.34 8.60
N SER A 443 15.79 8.30 7.86
CA SER A 443 15.25 9.55 8.38
C SER A 443 13.90 9.29 9.04
N ALA A 444 13.85 9.42 10.35
CA ALA A 444 12.60 9.26 11.12
C ALA A 444 11.70 10.49 10.95
N ALA A 445 10.42 10.26 10.65
CA ALA A 445 9.37 11.28 10.56
C ALA A 445 8.01 10.67 10.95
N ALA A 446 6.97 11.51 11.00
CA ALA A 446 5.61 11.04 11.26
C ALA A 446 4.94 10.56 9.96
N HIS A 447 5.48 9.51 9.35
CA HIS A 447 5.02 8.98 8.07
C HIS A 447 3.61 8.41 8.16
N ARG A 448 2.85 8.48 7.04
CA ARG A 448 1.47 7.98 6.92
C ARG A 448 1.28 7.18 5.63
N GLY A 449 0.51 7.69 4.68
CA GLY A 449 0.28 7.04 3.41
C GLY A 449 1.52 7.01 2.53
N CYS A 450 1.56 6.03 1.65
CA CYS A 450 2.56 5.96 0.59
C CYS A 450 1.93 5.43 -0.70
N ALA A 451 2.50 5.85 -1.83
CA ALA A 451 2.11 5.40 -3.15
C ALA A 451 3.36 5.01 -3.96
N PHE A 452 3.18 4.06 -4.86
CA PHE A 452 4.23 3.36 -5.58
C PHE A 452 4.03 3.50 -7.09
N GLY A 453 5.10 3.80 -7.81
CA GLY A 453 5.09 3.89 -9.27
C GLY A 453 6.43 4.35 -9.82
N ASP A 454 6.64 4.16 -11.09
CA ASP A 454 7.84 4.62 -11.81
C ASP A 454 7.61 6.05 -12.32
N LEU A 455 8.22 7.04 -11.64
CA LEU A 455 8.01 8.47 -11.88
C LEU A 455 8.76 8.99 -13.12
N ASN A 456 9.81 8.31 -13.53
CA ASN A 456 10.69 8.72 -14.63
C ASN A 456 10.73 7.73 -15.79
N ASN A 457 9.91 6.67 -15.73
CA ASN A 457 9.79 5.62 -16.73
C ASN A 457 11.11 4.85 -16.98
N ASP A 458 11.92 4.64 -15.93
CA ASP A 458 13.19 3.91 -16.00
C ASP A 458 13.08 2.45 -15.55
N GLY A 459 11.87 2.00 -15.19
CA GLY A 459 11.54 0.63 -14.80
C GLY A 459 11.85 0.30 -13.35
N ARG A 460 12.19 1.29 -12.52
CA ARG A 460 12.37 1.13 -11.09
C ARG A 460 11.24 1.80 -10.33
N ILE A 461 10.66 1.09 -9.40
CA ILE A 461 9.53 1.61 -8.62
C ILE A 461 10.05 2.61 -7.58
N ASP A 462 9.56 3.84 -7.68
CA ASP A 462 9.75 4.93 -6.73
C ASP A 462 8.66 4.91 -5.66
N VAL A 463 8.87 5.66 -4.56
CA VAL A 463 7.92 5.74 -3.45
C VAL A 463 7.71 7.19 -3.03
N ILE A 464 6.45 7.61 -2.98
CA ILE A 464 6.06 8.89 -2.38
C ILE A 464 5.46 8.60 -1.01
N VAL A 465 5.90 9.33 0.03
CA VAL A 465 5.42 9.12 1.41
C VAL A 465 5.00 10.46 2.02
N SER A 466 3.78 10.54 2.52
CA SER A 466 3.30 11.69 3.30
C SER A 466 3.81 11.64 4.74
N ALA A 467 4.01 12.80 5.36
CA ALA A 467 4.45 12.90 6.75
C ALA A 467 3.78 14.10 7.45
N ILE A 468 3.20 13.87 8.64
CA ILE A 468 2.53 14.93 9.42
C ILE A 468 3.53 15.95 9.91
N GLY A 469 3.28 17.24 9.58
CA GLY A 469 4.09 18.37 10.02
C GLY A 469 5.48 18.44 9.41
N GLU A 470 5.79 17.59 8.43
CA GLU A 470 7.08 17.54 7.76
C GLU A 470 6.90 17.42 6.25
N PRO A 471 7.91 17.80 5.43
CA PRO A 471 7.84 17.62 3.99
C PRO A 471 7.66 16.15 3.59
N ALA A 472 6.81 15.90 2.61
CA ALA A 472 6.65 14.57 2.02
C ALA A 472 7.98 14.06 1.48
N LYS A 473 8.17 12.73 1.46
CA LYS A 473 9.35 12.09 0.87
C LYS A 473 9.10 11.78 -0.60
N VAL A 474 10.08 12.07 -1.42
CA VAL A 474 10.15 11.65 -2.83
C VAL A 474 11.34 10.70 -2.94
N LEU A 475 11.07 9.42 -2.69
CA LEU A 475 12.09 8.38 -2.64
C LEU A 475 12.29 7.82 -4.05
N HIS A 476 13.34 8.29 -4.71
CA HIS A 476 13.69 7.82 -6.04
C HIS A 476 14.58 6.58 -5.96
N ASN A 477 14.18 5.51 -6.62
CA ASN A 477 14.93 4.25 -6.66
C ASN A 477 16.10 4.34 -7.65
N VAL A 478 17.31 4.26 -7.14
CA VAL A 478 18.57 4.32 -7.92
C VAL A 478 19.34 2.99 -7.88
N GLY A 479 18.69 1.93 -7.43
CA GLY A 479 19.28 0.59 -7.31
C GLY A 479 19.35 -0.17 -8.64
N SER A 480 20.10 -1.26 -8.63
CA SER A 480 20.17 -2.38 -9.61
C SER A 480 19.94 -2.04 -11.09
N PRO A 481 20.78 -1.22 -11.75
CA PRO A 481 20.57 -0.86 -13.16
C PRO A 481 20.79 -2.03 -14.14
N GLU A 482 21.20 -3.20 -13.64
CA GLU A 482 21.57 -4.37 -14.46
C GLU A 482 20.40 -5.34 -14.70
N ASN A 483 19.32 -5.23 -13.89
CA ASN A 483 18.14 -6.09 -14.03
C ASN A 483 17.15 -5.46 -15.00
N HIS A 484 16.51 -6.33 -15.78
CA HIS A 484 15.51 -5.98 -16.77
C HIS A 484 14.11 -5.94 -16.14
N TRP A 485 13.16 -5.30 -16.83
CA TRP A 485 11.81 -5.05 -16.34
C TRP A 485 10.78 -4.97 -17.47
N ILE A 486 9.51 -4.96 -17.10
CA ILE A 486 8.41 -4.53 -17.96
C ILE A 486 7.32 -3.87 -17.10
N LEU A 487 6.74 -2.78 -17.61
CA LEU A 487 5.51 -2.18 -17.12
C LEU A 487 4.40 -2.47 -18.14
N ILE A 488 3.29 -3.04 -17.67
CA ILE A 488 2.16 -3.38 -18.54
C ILE A 488 0.99 -2.45 -18.19
N GLN A 489 0.61 -1.64 -19.18
CA GLN A 489 -0.56 -0.77 -19.12
C GLN A 489 -1.70 -1.44 -19.88
N LEU A 490 -2.84 -1.63 -19.22
CA LEU A 490 -4.02 -2.20 -19.84
C LEU A 490 -4.99 -1.12 -20.31
N GLN A 491 -5.72 -1.41 -21.37
CA GLN A 491 -6.85 -0.63 -21.84
C GLN A 491 -8.01 -1.55 -22.17
N GLY A 492 -9.01 -1.59 -21.28
CA GLY A 492 -10.24 -2.34 -21.48
C GLY A 492 -11.11 -1.75 -22.60
N ILE A 493 -11.93 -2.61 -23.18
CA ILE A 493 -12.95 -2.27 -24.20
C ILE A 493 -14.32 -2.81 -23.75
N LYS A 494 -14.38 -4.04 -23.30
CA LYS A 494 -15.55 -4.67 -22.65
C LYS A 494 -15.42 -4.62 -21.14
N SER A 495 -14.20 -4.77 -20.65
CA SER A 495 -13.84 -4.53 -19.26
C SER A 495 -13.79 -3.02 -18.99
N ASN A 496 -13.77 -2.62 -17.71
CA ASN A 496 -13.47 -1.24 -17.34
C ASN A 496 -12.18 -0.77 -18.03
N ARG A 497 -12.11 0.49 -18.38
CA ARG A 497 -11.05 1.02 -19.24
C ARG A 497 -9.65 0.89 -18.64
N ASP A 498 -9.51 1.01 -17.33
CA ASP A 498 -8.24 0.85 -16.63
C ASP A 498 -7.80 -0.61 -16.48
N GLY A 499 -8.69 -1.57 -16.78
CA GLY A 499 -8.43 -3.00 -16.64
C GLY A 499 -8.32 -3.44 -15.18
N ILE A 500 -8.85 -2.67 -14.21
CA ILE A 500 -8.84 -3.02 -12.78
C ILE A 500 -9.53 -4.38 -12.61
N GLY A 501 -8.86 -5.30 -11.90
CA GLY A 501 -9.27 -6.69 -11.74
C GLY A 501 -8.64 -7.66 -12.76
N ALA A 502 -8.04 -7.17 -13.84
CA ALA A 502 -7.36 -8.05 -14.78
C ALA A 502 -6.15 -8.74 -14.13
N LYS A 503 -6.03 -10.05 -14.34
CA LYS A 503 -4.91 -10.88 -13.88
C LYS A 503 -3.87 -11.02 -14.98
N ILE A 504 -2.61 -10.82 -14.66
CA ILE A 504 -1.50 -10.92 -15.61
C ILE A 504 -0.52 -11.96 -15.11
N LYS A 505 -0.23 -12.93 -15.98
CA LYS A 505 0.81 -13.93 -15.78
C LYS A 505 1.88 -13.75 -16.84
N ILE A 506 3.13 -13.68 -16.44
CA ILE A 506 4.26 -13.66 -17.36
C ILE A 506 5.12 -14.92 -17.20
N THR A 507 5.73 -15.35 -18.31
CA THR A 507 6.78 -16.38 -18.31
C THR A 507 8.00 -15.81 -19.01
N SER A 508 9.09 -15.58 -18.27
CA SER A 508 10.34 -15.07 -18.83
C SER A 508 11.05 -16.09 -19.73
N GLU A 509 12.05 -15.68 -20.48
CA GLU A 509 12.88 -16.59 -21.29
C GLU A 509 13.65 -17.59 -20.41
N SER A 510 13.96 -17.25 -19.17
CA SER A 510 14.59 -18.16 -18.19
C SER A 510 13.61 -19.21 -17.65
N GLY A 511 12.32 -19.07 -17.90
CA GLY A 511 11.26 -19.95 -17.41
C GLY A 511 10.67 -19.53 -16.06
N GLN A 512 11.08 -18.40 -15.48
CA GLN A 512 10.46 -17.84 -14.27
C GLN A 512 9.03 -17.41 -14.60
N VAL A 513 8.10 -17.81 -13.75
CA VAL A 513 6.68 -17.45 -13.85
C VAL A 513 6.39 -16.46 -12.74
N GLN A 514 5.69 -15.38 -13.06
CA GLN A 514 5.25 -14.38 -12.10
C GLN A 514 3.79 -14.04 -12.35
N HIS A 515 3.07 -13.68 -11.29
CA HIS A 515 1.67 -13.31 -11.34
C HIS A 515 1.46 -11.94 -10.70
N ASN A 516 0.55 -11.16 -11.24
CA ASN A 516 0.11 -9.90 -10.67
C ASN A 516 -1.29 -9.56 -11.19
N HIS A 517 -1.92 -8.53 -10.64
CA HIS A 517 -3.21 -8.03 -11.11
C HIS A 517 -3.24 -6.50 -11.08
N VAL A 518 -4.19 -5.91 -11.79
CA VAL A 518 -4.39 -4.46 -11.82
C VAL A 518 -5.24 -4.05 -10.63
N ALA A 519 -4.67 -3.24 -9.74
CA ALA A 519 -5.35 -2.61 -8.63
C ALA A 519 -4.63 -1.30 -8.29
N THR A 520 -5.38 -0.26 -7.95
CA THR A 520 -4.82 1.05 -7.54
C THR A 520 -4.84 1.26 -6.02
N ALA A 521 -5.77 0.64 -5.30
CA ALA A 521 -5.85 0.72 -3.84
C ALA A 521 -4.75 -0.11 -3.19
N VAL A 522 -3.71 0.56 -2.68
CA VAL A 522 -2.52 -0.05 -2.06
C VAL A 522 -2.12 0.74 -0.83
N GLY A 523 -1.82 0.06 0.25
CA GLY A 523 -1.29 0.66 1.46
C GLY A 523 -2.35 1.31 2.33
N TYR A 524 -2.05 2.51 2.85
CA TYR A 524 -2.91 3.25 3.75
C TYR A 524 -3.56 4.42 3.03
N ALA A 525 -4.87 4.35 2.84
CA ALA A 525 -5.69 5.45 2.31
C ALA A 525 -5.14 6.08 1.01
N SER A 526 -4.42 5.31 0.19
CA SER A 526 -3.62 5.80 -0.94
C SER A 526 -3.91 5.02 -2.21
N ALA A 527 -3.51 5.59 -3.35
CA ALA A 527 -3.62 4.95 -4.67
C ALA A 527 -2.26 4.94 -5.38
N SER A 528 -1.88 3.80 -5.91
CA SER A 528 -0.64 3.60 -6.66
C SER A 528 -0.88 3.54 -8.17
N ASP A 529 0.23 3.52 -8.93
CA ASP A 529 0.21 3.38 -10.38
C ASP A 529 -0.63 2.16 -10.82
N LYS A 530 -1.53 2.35 -11.77
CA LYS A 530 -2.33 1.26 -12.36
C LYS A 530 -1.55 0.37 -13.32
N ARG A 531 -0.36 0.79 -13.78
CA ARG A 531 0.53 -0.05 -14.59
C ARG A 531 1.11 -1.18 -13.75
N VAL A 532 1.11 -2.38 -14.29
CA VAL A 532 1.59 -3.57 -13.57
C VAL A 532 3.06 -3.80 -13.87
N HIS A 533 3.88 -3.74 -12.83
CA HIS A 533 5.32 -3.92 -12.90
C HIS A 533 5.73 -5.39 -12.68
N PHE A 534 6.73 -5.83 -13.46
CA PHE A 534 7.44 -7.09 -13.30
C PHE A 534 8.95 -6.88 -13.49
N GLY A 535 9.74 -7.25 -12.49
CA GLY A 535 11.17 -7.41 -12.64
C GLY A 535 11.50 -8.72 -13.34
N LEU A 536 12.52 -8.74 -14.17
CA LEU A 536 12.87 -9.88 -15.03
C LEU A 536 14.28 -10.44 -14.74
N GLY A 537 14.99 -9.86 -13.74
CA GLY A 537 16.37 -10.21 -13.48
C GLY A 537 17.24 -10.05 -14.73
N ALA A 538 17.96 -11.08 -15.09
CA ALA A 538 18.81 -11.08 -16.29
C ALA A 538 18.07 -11.38 -17.61
N ALA A 539 16.76 -11.67 -17.57
CA ALA A 539 16.00 -12.06 -18.74
C ALA A 539 15.65 -10.83 -19.60
N ARG A 540 16.03 -10.87 -20.87
CA ARG A 540 15.82 -9.77 -21.84
C ARG A 540 14.54 -9.93 -22.64
N ARG A 541 13.84 -11.05 -22.49
CA ARG A 541 12.61 -11.35 -23.21
C ARG A 541 11.63 -12.08 -22.30
N ILE A 542 10.36 -11.83 -22.57
CA ILE A 542 9.23 -12.55 -22.00
C ILE A 542 8.71 -13.49 -23.08
N ARG A 543 8.73 -14.80 -22.80
CA ARG A 543 8.24 -15.84 -23.70
C ARG A 543 6.75 -15.69 -23.94
N GLU A 544 6.00 -15.45 -22.84
CA GLU A 544 4.54 -15.37 -22.90
C GLU A 544 4.01 -14.44 -21.82
N ILE A 545 3.04 -13.61 -22.18
CA ILE A 545 2.19 -12.83 -21.29
C ILE A 545 0.76 -13.31 -21.50
N GLU A 546 0.12 -13.80 -20.45
CA GLU A 546 -1.30 -14.14 -20.42
C GLU A 546 -2.05 -13.11 -19.60
N ILE A 547 -3.10 -12.52 -20.15
CA ILE A 547 -3.96 -11.53 -19.51
C ILE A 547 -5.38 -12.09 -19.46
N ARG A 548 -5.91 -12.27 -18.26
CA ARG A 548 -7.33 -12.59 -18.02
C ARG A 548 -8.05 -11.30 -17.67
N TRP A 549 -8.86 -10.83 -18.59
CA TRP A 549 -9.63 -9.60 -18.43
C TRP A 549 -10.87 -9.82 -17.53
N PRO A 550 -11.37 -8.77 -16.81
CA PRO A 550 -12.63 -8.86 -16.06
C PRO A 550 -13.83 -9.33 -16.89
N SER A 551 -13.85 -9.02 -18.18
CA SER A 551 -14.87 -9.52 -19.14
C SER A 551 -14.87 -11.05 -19.33
N GLY A 552 -13.92 -11.78 -18.70
CA GLY A 552 -13.71 -13.22 -18.89
C GLY A 552 -12.87 -13.58 -20.13
N HIS A 553 -12.50 -12.59 -20.96
CA HIS A 553 -11.64 -12.85 -22.12
C HIS A 553 -10.20 -13.11 -21.70
N THR A 554 -9.52 -14.06 -22.34
CA THR A 554 -8.09 -14.32 -22.16
C THR A 554 -7.32 -13.93 -23.41
N GLN A 555 -6.29 -13.10 -23.24
CA GLN A 555 -5.43 -12.62 -24.32
C GLN A 555 -3.98 -13.02 -24.06
N THR A 556 -3.31 -13.57 -25.10
CA THR A 556 -1.92 -14.02 -25.00
C THR A 556 -1.04 -13.22 -25.96
N LEU A 557 0.10 -12.74 -25.44
CA LEU A 557 1.18 -12.13 -26.22
C LEU A 557 2.42 -13.00 -26.09
N ARG A 558 3.27 -13.03 -27.13
CA ARG A 558 4.48 -13.86 -27.14
C ARG A 558 5.68 -13.09 -27.62
N ASP A 559 6.84 -13.51 -27.12
CA ASP A 559 8.15 -13.03 -27.56
C ASP A 559 8.31 -11.50 -27.41
N ILE A 560 7.98 -10.99 -26.23
CA ILE A 560 8.01 -9.56 -25.89
C ILE A 560 9.41 -9.19 -25.35
N ALA A 561 9.97 -8.09 -25.82
CA ALA A 561 11.22 -7.56 -25.29
C ALA A 561 11.05 -6.97 -23.88
N ALA A 562 12.09 -7.05 -23.07
CA ALA A 562 12.18 -6.33 -21.80
C ALA A 562 12.38 -4.80 -21.97
N ASP A 563 12.45 -4.07 -20.87
CA ASP A 563 12.79 -2.66 -20.73
C ASP A 563 11.87 -1.73 -21.53
N GLN A 564 10.56 -1.93 -21.36
CA GLN A 564 9.54 -1.10 -22.02
C GLN A 564 8.26 -0.99 -21.19
N ILE A 565 7.51 0.07 -21.48
CA ILE A 565 6.11 0.22 -21.10
C ILE A 565 5.27 -0.34 -22.24
N LEU A 566 4.54 -1.42 -21.99
CA LEU A 566 3.73 -2.13 -22.98
C LEU A 566 2.24 -1.78 -22.79
N LEU A 567 1.67 -1.03 -23.73
CA LEU A 567 0.22 -0.82 -23.78
C LEU A 567 -0.45 -2.03 -24.43
N VAL A 568 -1.38 -2.66 -23.71
CA VAL A 568 -2.19 -3.76 -24.22
C VAL A 568 -3.66 -3.38 -24.20
N LYS A 569 -4.27 -3.38 -25.40
CA LYS A 569 -5.72 -3.18 -25.55
C LYS A 569 -6.44 -4.52 -25.55
N GLU A 570 -7.56 -4.56 -24.85
CA GLU A 570 -8.47 -5.72 -24.89
C GLU A 570 -8.96 -5.97 -26.31
N LYS A 571 -9.09 -7.25 -26.71
CA LYS A 571 -9.51 -7.67 -28.07
C LYS A 571 -10.98 -8.05 -28.13
#